data_a45b5a410102f3ff8a91d613c2785eac
#
_entry.id   a45b5a410102f3ff8a91d613c2785eac
#
_cell.length_a   1.000
_cell.length_b   1.000
_cell.length_c   1.000
_cell.angle_alpha   90.00
_cell.angle_beta   90.00
_cell.angle_gamma   90.00
#
_symmetry.space_group_name_H-M   'P 1'
#
loop_
_entity.id
_entity.type
_entity.pdbx_description
1 polymer ?
#
loop_
_entity_poly.entity_id
_entity_poly.type
_entity_poly.pdbx_seq_one_letter_code
_entity_poly.pdbx_strand_id
1 'polypeptide(L)'
;ITGGVAFHTWSGVLLRPFDHLADTEMHAEDLWHYRRVGAKGTELTGYPAISVYEEFRYHPKQVIGGSFDWIYEHLGLFSWVVEIWSPMHEAGIRNYKYIDWFRDHPIEDDLKLYRWNVDKLAGVAHIPWRSFEHPQLGRIEIGGWNRFHAFGNPPPAFLEQELARFPKWLLWQALTSPRMELVAAEAEVLGDDHWRVRLVVQNTGWLPSYVSRRALERKVVRGVIAEIALPAGAQLVHGKRREDLGQLEGKWAKHSGVSFWPDYNVTDDRAKIEWVVRGRKGDRIDLVARHERAGTVRAVVALG
;
A
#
# COMPACT_ATOMS: atom_id res chain seq x y z
N ILE A 1 8.08 -6.02 -3.17
CA ILE A 1 6.71 -5.80 -2.64
C ILE A 1 6.72 -4.47 -1.89
N THR A 2 5.70 -3.63 -2.14
CA THR A 2 5.61 -2.27 -1.59
C THR A 2 4.31 -1.99 -0.87
N GLY A 3 3.31 -2.87 -1.01
CA GLY A 3 2.03 -2.80 -0.34
C GLY A 3 1.23 -4.09 -0.48
N GLY A 4 0.08 -4.15 0.17
CA GLY A 4 -0.83 -5.28 0.12
C GLY A 4 -2.28 -4.86 0.33
N VAL A 5 -3.19 -5.64 -0.26
CA VAL A 5 -4.63 -5.50 -0.05
C VAL A 5 -5.21 -6.88 0.21
N ALA A 6 -5.90 -7.03 1.33
CA ALA A 6 -6.67 -8.22 1.63
C ALA A 6 -8.16 -7.95 1.38
N PHE A 7 -8.84 -8.87 0.71
CA PHE A 7 -10.26 -8.76 0.45
C PHE A 7 -11.03 -9.63 1.42
N HIS A 8 -11.89 -8.99 2.16
CA HIS A 8 -12.82 -9.56 3.13
C HIS A 8 -14.26 -9.21 2.75
N THR A 9 -15.19 -9.63 3.53
CA THR A 9 -16.59 -9.23 3.54
C THR A 9 -17.01 -9.04 5.01
N TRP A 10 -17.83 -8.16 5.30
CA TRP A 10 -18.69 -7.23 4.58
C TRP A 10 -18.69 -5.88 5.28
N SER A 11 -19.03 -4.79 4.63
CA SER A 11 -19.30 -3.46 5.21
C SER A 11 -19.26 -2.35 4.20
N GLY A 12 -18.64 -2.61 3.02
CA GLY A 12 -18.46 -1.60 1.99
C GLY A 12 -17.48 -0.50 2.42
N VAL A 13 -16.33 -0.88 2.97
CA VAL A 13 -15.31 0.06 3.47
C VAL A 13 -13.89 -0.36 3.08
N LEU A 14 -12.98 0.61 3.04
CA LEU A 14 -11.55 0.42 2.92
C LEU A 14 -10.92 0.68 4.29
N LEU A 15 -10.41 -0.37 4.92
CA LEU A 15 -9.83 -0.30 6.27
C LEU A 15 -8.32 -0.10 6.22
N ARG A 16 -7.83 0.82 7.05
CA ARG A 16 -6.40 1.05 7.26
C ARG A 16 -6.00 0.82 8.73
N PRO A 17 -4.72 0.55 9.00
CA PRO A 17 -4.20 0.52 10.36
C PRO A 17 -4.40 1.88 11.09
N PHE A 18 -4.35 1.87 12.41
CA PHE A 18 -4.16 0.70 13.28
C PHE A 18 -5.50 0.12 13.71
N ASP A 19 -5.48 -1.15 14.15
CA ASP A 19 -6.63 -1.75 14.83
C ASP A 19 -6.57 -1.57 16.36
N HIS A 20 -5.41 -1.25 16.93
CA HIS A 20 -5.16 -1.18 18.37
C HIS A 20 -4.67 0.17 18.89
N LEU A 21 -4.28 1.10 18.01
CA LEU A 21 -3.76 2.42 18.35
C LEU A 21 -4.46 3.53 17.58
N ALA A 22 -4.52 4.71 18.18
CA ALA A 22 -5.05 5.90 17.54
C ALA A 22 -4.13 6.41 16.41
N ASP A 23 -4.68 7.21 15.51
CA ASP A 23 -3.95 7.85 14.41
C ASP A 23 -2.74 8.69 14.90
N THR A 24 -2.80 9.21 16.11
CA THR A 24 -1.72 9.98 16.73
C THR A 24 -0.45 9.16 16.99
N GLU A 25 -0.57 7.85 17.05
CA GLU A 25 0.56 6.93 17.25
C GLU A 25 1.24 6.51 15.94
N MET A 26 0.66 6.87 14.80
CA MET A 26 1.25 6.61 13.49
C MET A 26 2.20 7.75 13.08
N HIS A 27 3.30 7.42 12.40
CA HIS A 27 4.14 8.44 11.78
C HIS A 27 3.30 9.35 10.87
N ALA A 28 3.44 10.66 11.04
CA ALA A 28 2.62 11.65 10.34
C ALA A 28 2.67 11.49 8.80
N GLU A 29 3.84 11.16 8.26
CA GLU A 29 4.04 10.94 6.83
C GLU A 29 3.33 9.67 6.35
N ASP A 30 3.40 8.59 7.14
CA ASP A 30 2.72 7.33 6.82
C ASP A 30 1.18 7.53 6.89
N LEU A 31 0.69 8.23 7.91
CA LEU A 31 -0.72 8.59 8.02
C LEU A 31 -1.19 9.46 6.85
N TRP A 32 -0.38 10.44 6.45
CA TRP A 32 -0.67 11.28 5.30
C TRP A 32 -0.80 10.43 4.03
N HIS A 33 0.10 9.45 3.83
CA HIS A 33 0.03 8.53 2.69
C HIS A 33 -1.26 7.70 2.73
N TYR A 34 -1.59 7.09 3.88
CA TYR A 34 -2.84 6.34 4.04
C TYR A 34 -4.07 7.20 3.70
N ARG A 35 -4.12 8.44 4.18
CA ARG A 35 -5.21 9.36 3.88
C ARG A 35 -5.31 9.70 2.39
N ARG A 36 -4.18 9.90 1.70
CA ARG A 36 -4.15 10.17 0.25
C ARG A 36 -4.59 8.96 -0.57
N VAL A 37 -4.06 7.78 -0.27
CA VAL A 37 -4.44 6.53 -0.93
C VAL A 37 -5.89 6.17 -0.64
N GLY A 38 -6.34 6.37 0.59
CA GLY A 38 -7.72 6.16 1.00
C GLY A 38 -8.70 7.08 0.28
N ALA A 39 -8.40 8.38 0.20
CA ALA A 39 -9.22 9.33 -0.54
C ALA A 39 -9.37 8.93 -2.02
N LYS A 40 -8.26 8.49 -2.65
CA LYS A 40 -8.31 7.96 -4.02
C LYS A 40 -9.09 6.65 -4.11
N GLY A 41 -8.99 5.81 -3.09
CA GLY A 41 -9.80 4.60 -2.97
C GLY A 41 -11.29 4.94 -2.93
N THR A 42 -11.68 5.87 -2.08
CA THR A 42 -13.08 6.33 -2.00
C THR A 42 -13.58 6.90 -3.33
N GLU A 43 -12.77 7.70 -4.02
CA GLU A 43 -13.09 8.24 -5.35
C GLU A 43 -13.35 7.13 -6.38
N LEU A 44 -12.51 6.10 -6.40
CA LEU A 44 -12.54 5.06 -7.43
C LEU A 44 -13.51 3.92 -7.13
N THR A 45 -13.73 3.61 -5.85
CA THR A 45 -14.55 2.46 -5.43
C THR A 45 -15.93 2.86 -4.91
N GLY A 46 -16.09 4.09 -4.45
CA GLY A 46 -17.28 4.56 -3.73
C GLY A 46 -17.31 4.11 -2.26
N TYR A 47 -16.31 3.39 -1.78
CA TYR A 47 -16.22 2.94 -0.38
C TYR A 47 -15.49 3.96 0.48
N PRO A 48 -15.98 4.32 1.66
CA PRO A 48 -15.24 5.19 2.56
C PRO A 48 -13.96 4.50 3.05
N ALA A 49 -12.87 5.27 3.11
CA ALA A 49 -11.61 4.83 3.68
C ALA A 49 -11.52 5.29 5.13
N ILE A 50 -11.53 4.34 6.06
CA ILE A 50 -11.64 4.60 7.50
C ILE A 50 -10.55 3.88 8.31
N SER A 51 -10.28 4.40 9.49
CA SER A 51 -9.43 3.75 10.49
C SER A 51 -10.21 2.67 11.22
N VAL A 52 -9.57 1.51 11.43
CA VAL A 52 -10.20 0.47 12.26
C VAL A 52 -10.37 0.96 13.69
N TYR A 53 -9.32 1.52 14.26
CA TYR A 53 -9.36 1.98 15.65
C TYR A 53 -10.38 3.08 15.91
N GLU A 54 -10.42 4.10 15.05
CA GLU A 54 -11.23 5.29 15.27
C GLU A 54 -12.71 5.08 14.90
N GLU A 55 -13.00 4.24 13.89
CA GLU A 55 -14.29 4.28 13.22
C GLU A 55 -14.97 2.91 13.04
N PHE A 56 -14.19 1.82 12.95
CA PHE A 56 -14.73 0.52 12.54
C PHE A 56 -14.97 -0.47 13.69
N ARG A 57 -14.20 -0.42 14.76
CA ARG A 57 -14.27 -1.43 15.82
C ARG A 57 -15.60 -1.43 16.57
N TYR A 58 -16.09 -2.62 16.91
CA TYR A 58 -17.39 -2.82 17.58
C TYR A 58 -17.44 -2.31 19.02
N HIS A 59 -16.33 -2.33 19.71
CA HIS A 59 -16.25 -1.94 21.10
C HIS A 59 -15.00 -1.12 21.36
N PRO A 60 -15.07 -0.02 22.13
CA PRO A 60 -13.90 0.82 22.40
C PRO A 60 -12.68 0.10 22.96
N LYS A 61 -12.90 -1.03 23.64
CA LYS A 61 -11.83 -1.86 24.21
C LYS A 61 -11.49 -3.11 23.39
N GLN A 62 -12.21 -3.37 22.32
CA GLN A 62 -11.96 -4.53 21.48
C GLN A 62 -10.84 -4.22 20.50
N VAL A 63 -9.83 -5.06 20.50
CA VAL A 63 -8.78 -5.08 19.49
C VAL A 63 -9.18 -6.11 18.45
N ILE A 64 -9.18 -5.70 17.19
CA ILE A 64 -9.42 -6.57 16.05
C ILE A 64 -8.05 -6.80 15.40
N GLY A 65 -7.41 -7.94 15.68
CA GLY A 65 -6.14 -8.29 15.06
C GLY A 65 -6.31 -8.49 13.54
N GLY A 66 -5.55 -7.77 12.74
CA GLY A 66 -5.62 -7.82 11.29
C GLY A 66 -4.28 -8.09 10.61
N SER A 67 -4.32 -8.81 9.48
CA SER A 67 -3.13 -9.07 8.65
C SER A 67 -2.49 -7.77 8.14
N PHE A 68 -3.29 -6.74 7.91
CA PHE A 68 -2.81 -5.44 7.44
C PHE A 68 -2.00 -4.69 8.51
N ASP A 69 -2.36 -4.77 9.79
CA ASP A 69 -1.54 -4.24 10.89
C ASP A 69 -0.20 -4.96 10.95
N TRP A 70 -0.21 -6.29 10.84
CA TRP A 70 1.02 -7.08 10.80
C TRP A 70 1.93 -6.68 9.64
N ILE A 71 1.37 -6.50 8.44
CA ILE A 71 2.13 -6.07 7.25
C ILE A 71 2.76 -4.69 7.47
N TYR A 72 2.01 -3.75 8.04
CA TYR A 72 2.54 -2.41 8.32
C TYR A 72 3.55 -2.44 9.47
N GLU A 73 3.23 -3.07 10.60
CA GLU A 73 4.04 -3.08 11.80
C GLU A 73 5.37 -3.83 11.65
N HIS A 74 5.35 -4.99 10.97
CA HIS A 74 6.52 -5.86 10.87
C HIS A 74 7.30 -5.73 9.57
N LEU A 75 6.62 -5.42 8.48
CA LEU A 75 7.27 -5.27 7.17
C LEU A 75 7.43 -3.82 6.74
N GLY A 76 6.79 -2.89 7.42
CA GLY A 76 6.79 -1.48 7.04
C GLY A 76 6.26 -1.25 5.62
N LEU A 77 5.17 -1.94 5.27
CA LEU A 77 4.52 -1.83 3.98
C LEU A 77 3.11 -1.27 4.16
N PHE A 78 2.65 -0.44 3.23
CA PHE A 78 1.27 0.03 3.25
C PHE A 78 0.31 -1.11 2.90
N SER A 79 -0.68 -1.30 3.74
CA SER A 79 -1.62 -2.40 3.65
C SER A 79 -3.03 -1.96 3.94
N TRP A 80 -3.99 -2.62 3.27
CA TRP A 80 -5.40 -2.33 3.36
C TRP A 80 -6.20 -3.62 3.51
N VAL A 81 -7.34 -3.52 4.18
CA VAL A 81 -8.41 -4.51 4.08
C VAL A 81 -9.59 -3.86 3.38
N VAL A 82 -10.14 -4.56 2.41
CA VAL A 82 -11.38 -4.18 1.74
C VAL A 82 -12.48 -5.07 2.27
N GLU A 83 -13.44 -4.50 2.96
CA GLU A 83 -14.66 -5.18 3.36
C GLU A 83 -15.68 -5.02 2.21
N ILE A 84 -15.68 -6.00 1.30
CA ILE A 84 -16.56 -5.95 0.13
C ILE A 84 -18.02 -6.06 0.56
N TRP A 85 -18.88 -5.31 -0.14
CA TRP A 85 -20.32 -5.38 -0.03
C TRP A 85 -20.92 -4.70 1.20
N SER A 86 -22.00 -3.98 0.97
CA SER A 86 -22.82 -3.41 2.05
C SER A 86 -24.30 -3.39 1.64
N PRO A 87 -25.12 -4.25 2.22
CA PRO A 87 -26.58 -4.18 2.00
C PRO A 87 -27.17 -2.85 2.44
N MET A 88 -26.60 -2.19 3.46
CA MET A 88 -27.04 -0.87 3.89
C MET A 88 -26.84 0.17 2.79
N HIS A 89 -25.70 0.16 2.11
CA HIS A 89 -25.44 1.05 0.97
C HIS A 89 -26.43 0.80 -0.17
N GLU A 90 -26.74 -0.44 -0.47
CA GLU A 90 -27.70 -0.80 -1.51
C GLU A 90 -29.13 -0.41 -1.13
N ALA A 91 -29.48 -0.48 0.15
CA ALA A 91 -30.76 -0.02 0.67
C ALA A 91 -30.87 1.52 0.81
N GLY A 92 -29.83 2.26 0.43
CA GLY A 92 -29.79 3.73 0.49
C GLY A 92 -29.53 4.31 1.88
N ILE A 93 -29.03 3.49 2.82
CA ILE A 93 -28.60 3.95 4.14
C ILE A 93 -27.20 4.53 3.99
N ARG A 94 -27.03 5.80 4.35
CA ARG A 94 -25.78 6.57 4.15
C ARG A 94 -25.46 7.39 5.39
N ASN A 95 -24.22 7.87 5.48
CA ASN A 95 -23.77 8.84 6.48
C ASN A 95 -23.95 8.37 7.93
N TYR A 96 -23.81 7.08 8.18
CA TYR A 96 -23.81 6.53 9.52
C TYR A 96 -22.40 6.26 10.01
N LYS A 97 -22.18 6.37 11.31
CA LYS A 97 -20.95 5.93 11.93
C LYS A 97 -21.02 4.40 12.08
N TYR A 98 -20.14 3.70 11.42
CA TYR A 98 -20.21 2.26 11.24
C TYR A 98 -20.44 1.51 12.55
N ILE A 99 -19.58 1.76 13.55
CA ILE A 99 -19.66 1.06 14.83
C ILE A 99 -20.95 1.36 15.61
N ASP A 100 -21.45 2.58 15.52
CA ASP A 100 -22.63 2.99 16.30
C ASP A 100 -23.90 2.41 15.68
N TRP A 101 -23.98 2.33 14.35
CA TRP A 101 -25.14 1.78 13.64
C TRP A 101 -25.45 0.34 14.02
N PHE A 102 -24.44 -0.49 14.26
CA PHE A 102 -24.64 -1.88 14.71
C PHE A 102 -25.09 -2.01 16.17
N ARG A 103 -24.97 -0.96 16.95
CA ARG A 103 -25.48 -0.95 18.33
C ARG A 103 -26.90 -0.43 18.41
N ASP A 104 -27.16 0.62 17.66
CA ASP A 104 -28.43 1.33 17.69
C ASP A 104 -28.59 2.08 16.37
N HIS A 105 -29.70 1.85 15.70
CA HIS A 105 -30.06 2.51 14.46
C HIS A 105 -31.58 2.72 14.38
N PRO A 106 -32.04 3.70 13.58
CA PRO A 106 -33.47 3.96 13.41
C PRO A 106 -34.19 2.76 12.77
N ILE A 107 -35.37 2.44 13.25
CA ILE A 107 -36.23 1.38 12.67
C ILE A 107 -36.52 1.60 11.17
N GLU A 108 -36.44 2.83 10.71
CA GLU A 108 -36.58 3.21 9.31
C GLU A 108 -35.50 2.57 8.44
N ASP A 109 -34.31 2.31 9.00
CA ASP A 109 -33.21 1.64 8.28
C ASP A 109 -33.50 0.15 8.10
N ASP A 110 -34.08 -0.53 9.09
CA ASP A 110 -34.64 -1.90 8.93
C ASP A 110 -35.69 -1.96 7.84
N LEU A 111 -36.58 -0.99 7.81
CA LEU A 111 -37.61 -0.91 6.77
C LEU A 111 -37.03 -0.66 5.38
N LYS A 112 -35.96 0.14 5.25
CA LYS A 112 -35.24 0.33 3.99
C LYS A 112 -34.59 -0.97 3.53
N LEU A 113 -33.92 -1.69 4.43
CA LEU A 113 -33.30 -2.99 4.12
C LEU A 113 -34.37 -4.00 3.68
N TYR A 114 -35.47 -4.06 4.36
CA TYR A 114 -36.54 -4.99 3.99
C TYR A 114 -37.16 -4.65 2.64
N ARG A 115 -37.46 -3.37 2.35
CA ARG A 115 -37.92 -2.92 1.03
C ARG A 115 -36.93 -3.25 -0.07
N TRP A 116 -35.68 -2.94 0.15
CA TRP A 116 -34.60 -3.30 -0.80
C TRP A 116 -34.59 -4.80 -1.09
N ASN A 117 -34.71 -5.64 -0.07
CA ASN A 117 -34.80 -7.09 -0.23
C ASN A 117 -35.99 -7.50 -1.11
N VAL A 118 -37.19 -6.94 -0.85
CA VAL A 118 -38.39 -7.24 -1.65
C VAL A 118 -38.21 -6.77 -3.10
N ASP A 119 -37.79 -5.52 -3.28
CA ASP A 119 -37.74 -4.86 -4.60
C ASP A 119 -36.58 -5.37 -5.50
N LYS A 120 -35.45 -5.71 -4.92
CA LYS A 120 -34.24 -6.06 -5.65
C LYS A 120 -33.87 -7.53 -5.60
N LEU A 121 -34.29 -8.26 -4.59
CA LEU A 121 -33.96 -9.66 -4.37
C LEU A 121 -35.18 -10.58 -4.31
N ALA A 122 -36.38 -10.09 -4.66
CA ALA A 122 -37.61 -10.86 -4.59
C ALA A 122 -37.86 -11.52 -3.21
N GLY A 123 -37.40 -10.86 -2.14
CA GLY A 123 -37.57 -11.33 -0.77
C GLY A 123 -36.61 -12.42 -0.29
N VAL A 124 -35.69 -12.94 -1.15
CA VAL A 124 -34.86 -14.12 -0.82
C VAL A 124 -33.79 -13.87 0.24
N ALA A 125 -33.50 -12.60 0.53
CA ALA A 125 -32.53 -12.26 1.57
C ALA A 125 -33.09 -12.38 3.00
N HIS A 126 -34.39 -12.51 3.17
CA HIS A 126 -35.04 -12.73 4.45
C HIS A 126 -35.87 -14.00 4.43
N ILE A 127 -35.54 -14.94 5.31
CA ILE A 127 -36.25 -16.20 5.46
C ILE A 127 -37.33 -15.99 6.51
N PRO A 128 -38.65 -16.22 6.18
CA PRO A 128 -39.73 -16.08 7.17
C PRO A 128 -39.49 -16.97 8.39
N TRP A 129 -39.76 -16.43 9.57
CA TRP A 129 -39.67 -17.20 10.80
C TRP A 129 -40.68 -18.33 10.80
N ARG A 130 -40.24 -19.52 11.19
CA ARG A 130 -41.04 -20.72 11.25
C ARG A 130 -40.68 -21.60 12.43
N SER A 131 -41.64 -22.31 12.99
CA SER A 131 -41.37 -23.31 14.02
C SER A 131 -40.50 -24.43 13.52
N PHE A 132 -39.58 -24.88 14.37
CA PHE A 132 -38.66 -25.99 14.12
C PHE A 132 -38.46 -26.81 15.42
N GLU A 133 -38.54 -28.12 15.33
CA GLU A 133 -38.21 -29.01 16.44
C GLU A 133 -36.75 -29.32 16.46
N HIS A 134 -36.00 -28.69 17.37
CA HIS A 134 -34.56 -28.94 17.51
C HIS A 134 -34.31 -30.14 18.43
N PRO A 135 -33.44 -31.08 18.09
CA PRO A 135 -33.25 -32.33 18.84
C PRO A 135 -32.80 -32.16 20.28
N GLN A 136 -32.15 -31.04 20.61
CA GLN A 136 -31.65 -30.75 21.96
C GLN A 136 -32.39 -29.61 22.66
N LEU A 137 -33.00 -28.66 21.91
CA LEU A 137 -33.62 -27.44 22.47
C LEU A 137 -35.18 -27.50 22.46
N GLY A 138 -35.74 -28.57 21.88
CA GLY A 138 -37.19 -28.64 21.68
C GLY A 138 -37.67 -27.66 20.61
N ARG A 139 -38.89 -27.16 20.80
CA ARG A 139 -39.53 -26.26 19.84
C ARG A 139 -38.89 -24.89 19.88
N ILE A 140 -38.35 -24.45 18.74
CA ILE A 140 -37.76 -23.13 18.54
C ILE A 140 -38.33 -22.50 17.28
N GLU A 141 -37.96 -21.25 17.00
CA GLU A 141 -38.21 -20.60 15.72
C GLU A 141 -36.88 -20.35 15.00
N ILE A 142 -36.89 -20.58 13.69
CA ILE A 142 -35.76 -20.33 12.78
C ILE A 142 -36.20 -19.44 11.62
N GLY A 143 -35.37 -18.49 11.25
CA GLY A 143 -35.64 -17.50 10.19
C GLY A 143 -34.68 -16.33 10.27
N GLY A 144 -35.06 -15.21 9.67
CA GLY A 144 -34.31 -13.97 9.67
C GLY A 144 -33.48 -13.75 8.43
N TRP A 145 -32.53 -12.84 8.48
CA TRP A 145 -31.68 -12.48 7.34
C TRP A 145 -30.75 -13.61 6.92
N ASN A 146 -30.67 -13.84 5.61
CA ASN A 146 -29.66 -14.72 5.02
C ASN A 146 -28.30 -14.03 5.09
N ARG A 147 -27.52 -14.38 6.12
CA ARG A 147 -26.20 -13.77 6.37
C ARG A 147 -25.19 -14.06 5.27
N PHE A 148 -25.32 -15.18 4.57
CA PHE A 148 -24.33 -15.55 3.55
C PHE A 148 -24.53 -14.81 2.22
N HIS A 149 -25.73 -14.78 1.67
CA HIS A 149 -26.02 -14.24 0.33
C HIS A 149 -26.61 -12.84 0.27
N ALA A 150 -26.83 -12.18 1.39
CA ALA A 150 -27.39 -10.84 1.37
C ALA A 150 -26.64 -9.88 2.27
N PHE A 151 -26.18 -10.36 3.41
CA PHE A 151 -25.39 -9.56 4.34
C PHE A 151 -23.88 -9.78 4.15
N GLY A 152 -23.41 -11.03 4.27
CA GLY A 152 -22.00 -11.34 4.25
C GLY A 152 -21.35 -11.37 2.86
N ASN A 153 -22.14 -11.53 1.81
CA ASN A 153 -21.63 -11.51 0.43
C ASN A 153 -22.67 -10.85 -0.50
N PRO A 154 -22.23 -10.23 -1.60
CA PRO A 154 -23.14 -9.74 -2.62
C PRO A 154 -23.97 -10.91 -3.20
N PRO A 155 -25.26 -10.74 -3.39
CA PRO A 155 -26.03 -11.68 -4.19
C PRO A 155 -25.41 -11.82 -5.60
N PRO A 156 -25.54 -13.00 -6.26
CA PRO A 156 -24.89 -13.23 -7.56
C PRO A 156 -25.14 -12.14 -8.62
N ALA A 157 -26.32 -11.53 -8.62
CA ALA A 157 -26.70 -10.47 -9.54
C ALA A 157 -25.88 -9.18 -9.35
N PHE A 158 -25.27 -8.95 -8.18
CA PHE A 158 -24.48 -7.77 -7.85
C PHE A 158 -22.96 -8.02 -7.90
N LEU A 159 -22.53 -9.27 -7.97
CA LEU A 159 -21.13 -9.65 -7.77
C LEU A 159 -20.19 -9.00 -8.79
N GLU A 160 -20.52 -9.05 -10.06
CA GLU A 160 -19.66 -8.48 -11.11
C GLU A 160 -19.49 -6.97 -10.96
N GLN A 161 -20.59 -6.25 -10.77
CA GLN A 161 -20.59 -4.80 -10.56
C GLN A 161 -19.78 -4.43 -9.32
N GLU A 162 -19.90 -5.21 -8.26
CA GLU A 162 -19.22 -4.96 -7.00
C GLU A 162 -17.70 -5.15 -7.13
N LEU A 163 -17.27 -6.24 -7.77
CA LEU A 163 -15.85 -6.50 -7.96
C LEU A 163 -15.17 -5.56 -8.97
N ALA A 164 -15.91 -5.05 -9.95
CA ALA A 164 -15.40 -4.12 -10.96
C ALA A 164 -14.90 -2.79 -10.38
N ARG A 165 -15.22 -2.45 -9.13
CA ARG A 165 -14.80 -1.21 -8.45
C ARG A 165 -13.30 -1.18 -8.14
N PHE A 166 -12.67 -2.34 -7.87
CA PHE A 166 -11.35 -2.39 -7.24
C PHE A 166 -10.13 -2.34 -8.19
N PRO A 167 -10.16 -2.89 -9.42
CA PRO A 167 -8.96 -3.01 -10.24
C PRO A 167 -8.22 -1.68 -10.48
N LYS A 168 -8.96 -0.59 -10.71
CA LYS A 168 -8.36 0.73 -10.94
C LYS A 168 -7.61 1.25 -9.70
N TRP A 169 -8.16 1.05 -8.53
CA TRP A 169 -7.52 1.45 -7.28
C TRP A 169 -6.27 0.61 -6.97
N LEU A 170 -6.33 -0.72 -7.21
CA LEU A 170 -5.17 -1.60 -7.05
C LEU A 170 -4.02 -1.22 -7.98
N LEU A 171 -4.33 -0.96 -9.26
CA LEU A 171 -3.33 -0.48 -10.22
C LEU A 171 -2.76 0.87 -9.81
N TRP A 172 -3.59 1.79 -9.35
CA TRP A 172 -3.14 3.09 -8.87
C TRP A 172 -2.20 2.96 -7.67
N GLN A 173 -2.50 2.09 -6.70
CA GLN A 173 -1.59 1.79 -5.59
C GLN A 173 -0.26 1.22 -6.09
N ALA A 174 -0.29 0.27 -7.02
CA ALA A 174 0.94 -0.29 -7.60
C ALA A 174 1.81 0.78 -8.24
N LEU A 175 1.22 1.78 -8.90
CA LEU A 175 1.93 2.90 -9.51
C LEU A 175 2.56 3.87 -8.50
N THR A 176 2.18 3.83 -7.23
CA THR A 176 2.84 4.62 -6.18
C THR A 176 4.19 4.05 -5.74
N SER A 177 4.52 2.82 -6.13
CA SER A 177 5.74 2.13 -5.73
C SER A 177 7.00 2.92 -6.08
N PRO A 178 8.09 2.81 -5.28
CA PRO A 178 9.39 3.36 -5.64
C PRO A 178 9.91 2.69 -6.91
N ARG A 179 10.64 3.45 -7.72
CA ARG A 179 11.19 2.97 -8.99
C ARG A 179 12.57 3.56 -9.22
N MET A 180 13.60 2.75 -9.12
CA MET A 180 14.95 3.19 -9.35
C MET A 180 15.30 3.19 -10.85
N GLU A 181 15.83 4.31 -11.34
CA GLU A 181 16.25 4.50 -12.72
C GLU A 181 17.68 5.02 -12.81
N LEU A 182 18.33 4.73 -13.93
CA LEU A 182 19.64 5.24 -14.25
C LEU A 182 19.55 6.72 -14.66
N VAL A 183 20.37 7.55 -14.02
CA VAL A 183 20.53 8.96 -14.41
C VAL A 183 21.82 9.11 -15.25
N ALA A 184 22.94 8.54 -14.78
CA ALA A 184 24.21 8.57 -15.48
C ALA A 184 25.06 7.35 -15.13
N ALA A 185 25.80 6.84 -16.14
CA ALA A 185 26.88 5.89 -15.97
C ALA A 185 27.96 6.27 -16.98
N GLU A 186 29.11 6.72 -16.50
CA GLU A 186 30.16 7.27 -17.36
C GLU A 186 31.54 7.01 -16.81
N ALA A 187 32.53 7.00 -17.69
CA ALA A 187 33.92 6.94 -17.35
C ALA A 187 34.68 8.15 -17.95
N GLU A 188 35.45 8.80 -17.12
CA GLU A 188 36.28 9.95 -17.49
C GLU A 188 37.75 9.65 -17.24
N VAL A 189 38.61 9.99 -18.22
CA VAL A 189 40.05 9.78 -18.10
C VAL A 189 40.66 10.76 -17.09
N LEU A 190 41.45 10.23 -16.15
CA LEU A 190 42.25 11.03 -15.20
C LEU A 190 43.71 11.12 -15.59
N GLY A 191 44.20 10.30 -16.51
CA GLY A 191 45.57 10.17 -16.94
C GLY A 191 46.20 8.83 -16.53
N ASP A 192 47.27 8.43 -17.18
CA ASP A 192 48.09 7.23 -16.84
C ASP A 192 47.29 5.95 -16.58
N ASP A 193 46.43 5.55 -17.51
CA ASP A 193 45.53 4.38 -17.40
C ASP A 193 44.54 4.46 -16.23
N HIS A 194 44.32 5.63 -15.63
CA HIS A 194 43.37 5.85 -14.55
C HIS A 194 42.11 6.50 -15.05
N TRP A 195 40.95 6.00 -14.55
CA TRP A 195 39.61 6.41 -14.97
C TRP A 195 38.74 6.65 -13.77
N ARG A 196 38.03 7.77 -13.78
CA ARG A 196 36.91 8.00 -12.84
C ARG A 196 35.64 7.38 -13.45
N VAL A 197 35.09 6.37 -12.77
CA VAL A 197 33.84 5.72 -13.14
C VAL A 197 32.77 6.25 -12.20
N ARG A 198 31.69 6.77 -12.77
CA ARG A 198 30.56 7.37 -12.03
C ARG A 198 29.27 6.65 -12.33
N LEU A 199 28.48 6.38 -11.29
CA LEU A 199 27.09 5.89 -11.38
C LEU A 199 26.19 6.81 -10.61
N VAL A 200 25.08 7.25 -11.23
CA VAL A 200 24.04 8.03 -10.60
C VAL A 200 22.71 7.36 -10.87
N VAL A 201 21.97 7.12 -9.79
CA VAL A 201 20.61 6.54 -9.83
C VAL A 201 19.62 7.46 -9.14
N GLN A 202 18.35 7.38 -9.53
CA GLN A 202 17.27 8.18 -8.98
C GLN A 202 16.04 7.31 -8.71
N ASN A 203 15.32 7.58 -7.63
CA ASN A 203 13.98 7.09 -7.43
C ASN A 203 12.98 8.00 -8.14
N THR A 204 12.41 7.54 -9.25
CA THR A 204 11.39 8.26 -10.03
C THR A 204 9.96 7.93 -9.59
N GLY A 205 9.81 7.00 -8.61
CA GLY A 205 8.52 6.62 -8.05
C GLY A 205 7.91 7.67 -7.12
N TRP A 206 6.68 7.43 -6.71
CA TRP A 206 5.99 8.28 -5.76
C TRP A 206 6.50 8.07 -4.34
N LEU A 207 6.54 6.82 -3.88
CA LEU A 207 7.03 6.46 -2.54
C LEU A 207 8.56 6.48 -2.46
N PRO A 208 9.12 6.72 -1.27
CA PRO A 208 10.54 6.58 -1.02
C PRO A 208 10.98 5.11 -1.15
N SER A 209 12.28 4.89 -1.34
CA SER A 209 12.82 3.53 -1.48
C SER A 209 12.51 2.65 -0.27
N TYR A 210 12.45 3.23 0.93
CA TYR A 210 12.10 2.52 2.16
C TYR A 210 10.58 2.24 2.32
N VAL A 211 9.72 2.85 1.51
CA VAL A 211 8.26 2.77 1.46
C VAL A 211 7.58 3.52 2.61
N SER A 212 7.82 3.17 3.88
CA SER A 212 7.22 3.79 5.05
C SER A 212 8.23 4.15 6.13
N ARG A 213 7.93 5.13 6.98
CA ARG A 213 8.75 5.46 8.15
C ARG A 213 8.83 4.29 9.13
N ARG A 214 7.76 3.51 9.22
CA ARG A 214 7.75 2.27 10.01
C ARG A 214 8.85 1.29 9.56
N ALA A 215 9.10 1.17 8.26
CA ALA A 215 10.18 0.30 7.74
C ALA A 215 11.57 0.72 8.22
N LEU A 216 11.84 2.03 8.29
CA LEU A 216 13.10 2.56 8.81
C LEU A 216 13.23 2.30 10.33
N GLU A 217 12.19 2.59 11.09
CA GLU A 217 12.15 2.35 12.53
C GLU A 217 12.41 0.88 12.87
N ARG A 218 11.77 -0.04 12.14
CA ARG A 218 11.94 -1.48 12.31
C ARG A 218 13.23 -2.03 11.70
N LYS A 219 13.98 -1.22 10.94
CA LYS A 219 15.22 -1.62 10.24
C LYS A 219 15.03 -2.84 9.32
N VAL A 220 13.88 -2.92 8.66
CA VAL A 220 13.52 -4.04 7.77
C VAL A 220 13.80 -3.75 6.30
N VAL A 221 14.48 -2.65 6.00
CA VAL A 221 14.86 -2.25 4.65
C VAL A 221 16.29 -1.73 4.63
N ARG A 222 17.08 -2.17 3.65
CA ARG A 222 18.45 -1.71 3.41
C ARG A 222 18.45 -0.56 2.42
N GLY A 223 19.54 0.22 2.41
CA GLY A 223 19.76 1.24 1.40
C GLY A 223 20.02 0.68 0.00
N VAL A 224 20.22 1.58 -0.95
CA VAL A 224 20.65 1.24 -2.30
C VAL A 224 22.07 0.67 -2.25
N ILE A 225 22.27 -0.53 -2.73
CA ILE A 225 23.59 -1.18 -2.83
C ILE A 225 24.13 -0.98 -4.24
N ALA A 226 25.27 -0.27 -4.35
CA ALA A 226 26.01 -0.13 -5.60
C ALA A 226 27.16 -1.11 -5.64
N GLU A 227 27.40 -1.69 -6.82
CA GLU A 227 28.48 -2.66 -7.06
C GLU A 227 29.18 -2.36 -8.40
N ILE A 228 30.50 -2.58 -8.43
CA ILE A 228 31.34 -2.48 -9.60
C ILE A 228 32.06 -3.82 -9.85
N ALA A 229 31.98 -4.32 -11.07
CA ALA A 229 32.74 -5.48 -11.52
C ALA A 229 33.73 -5.05 -12.60
N LEU A 230 34.99 -5.45 -12.41
CA LEU A 230 36.12 -5.09 -13.26
C LEU A 230 36.53 -6.28 -14.14
N PRO A 231 36.93 -6.05 -15.40
CA PRO A 231 37.47 -7.09 -16.24
C PRO A 231 38.85 -7.56 -15.75
N ALA A 232 39.32 -8.67 -16.29
CA ALA A 232 40.64 -9.20 -15.97
C ALA A 232 41.75 -8.20 -16.30
N GLY A 233 42.65 -7.94 -15.34
CA GLY A 233 43.74 -7.00 -15.44
C GLY A 233 43.42 -5.57 -15.00
N ALA A 234 42.15 -5.19 -14.85
CA ALA A 234 41.78 -3.90 -14.25
C ALA A 234 41.81 -3.95 -12.71
N GLN A 235 42.14 -2.82 -12.10
CA GLN A 235 42.29 -2.69 -10.65
C GLN A 235 41.43 -1.54 -10.11
N LEU A 236 40.80 -1.77 -8.96
CA LEU A 236 40.11 -0.71 -8.20
C LEU A 236 41.15 0.04 -7.37
N VAL A 237 41.38 1.31 -7.68
CA VAL A 237 42.36 2.18 -7.01
C VAL A 237 41.71 2.92 -5.84
N HIS A 238 40.46 3.40 -6.01
CA HIS A 238 39.73 4.10 -4.99
C HIS A 238 38.24 3.67 -5.00
N GLY A 239 37.64 3.66 -3.83
CA GLY A 239 36.26 3.20 -3.59
C GLY A 239 36.21 1.74 -3.15
N LYS A 240 34.99 1.23 -2.92
CA LYS A 240 34.74 -0.16 -2.56
C LYS A 240 34.00 -0.85 -3.69
N ARG A 241 34.26 -2.16 -3.88
CA ARG A 241 33.52 -2.97 -4.88
C ARG A 241 32.01 -3.03 -4.63
N ARG A 242 31.63 -2.83 -3.37
CA ARG A 242 30.23 -2.80 -2.93
C ARG A 242 30.08 -1.75 -1.84
N GLU A 243 29.06 -0.88 -1.99
CA GLU A 243 28.80 0.21 -1.07
C GLU A 243 27.30 0.45 -0.89
N ASP A 244 26.89 0.78 0.33
CA ASP A 244 25.52 1.20 0.66
C ASP A 244 25.43 2.72 0.50
N LEU A 245 24.55 3.15 -0.39
CA LEU A 245 24.33 4.57 -0.73
C LEU A 245 23.17 5.19 0.08
N GLY A 246 22.60 4.46 1.02
CA GLY A 246 21.45 4.90 1.80
C GLY A 246 20.12 4.79 1.06
N GLN A 247 19.13 5.48 1.60
CA GLN A 247 17.76 5.51 1.06
C GLN A 247 17.58 6.68 0.09
N LEU A 248 16.63 6.52 -0.82
CA LEU A 248 16.22 7.56 -1.76
C LEU A 248 14.79 8.01 -1.43
N GLU A 249 14.57 9.31 -1.33
CA GLU A 249 13.24 9.86 -1.23
C GLU A 249 12.44 9.67 -2.51
N GLY A 250 11.11 9.86 -2.44
CA GLY A 250 10.21 9.77 -3.57
C GLY A 250 9.59 11.12 -3.94
N LYS A 251 8.80 11.14 -4.99
CA LYS A 251 8.09 12.37 -5.42
C LYS A 251 7.11 12.92 -4.37
N TRP A 252 6.61 12.07 -3.47
CA TRP A 252 5.70 12.47 -2.41
C TRP A 252 6.30 13.54 -1.47
N ALA A 253 7.62 13.51 -1.29
CA ALA A 253 8.36 14.44 -0.43
C ALA A 253 8.73 15.75 -1.13
N LYS A 254 8.55 15.84 -2.47
CA LYS A 254 8.91 17.06 -3.22
C LYS A 254 7.90 18.16 -2.99
N HIS A 255 8.38 19.34 -2.65
CA HIS A 255 7.55 20.53 -2.53
C HIS A 255 7.13 21.04 -3.92
N SER A 256 5.98 21.71 -3.97
CA SER A 256 5.57 22.39 -5.19
C SER A 256 6.46 23.61 -5.46
N GLY A 257 6.53 24.05 -6.73
CA GLY A 257 7.30 25.24 -7.13
C GLY A 257 6.83 26.55 -6.50
N VAL A 258 5.67 26.54 -5.82
CA VAL A 258 5.13 27.66 -5.06
C VAL A 258 5.25 27.46 -3.56
N SER A 259 6.04 26.49 -3.11
CA SER A 259 6.29 26.26 -1.68
C SER A 259 7.00 27.47 -1.06
N PHE A 260 6.49 27.92 0.05
CA PHE A 260 7.12 28.98 0.85
C PHE A 260 8.44 28.53 1.49
N TRP A 261 8.52 27.25 1.80
CA TRP A 261 9.72 26.65 2.41
C TRP A 261 10.52 25.93 1.32
N PRO A 262 11.79 26.32 1.10
CA PRO A 262 12.64 25.63 0.13
C PRO A 262 12.97 24.20 0.60
N ASP A 263 13.14 23.30 -0.36
CA ASP A 263 13.73 21.99 -0.09
C ASP A 263 15.22 22.19 0.31
N TYR A 264 15.60 21.69 1.46
CA TYR A 264 16.99 21.73 1.90
C TYR A 264 17.87 20.74 1.13
N ASN A 265 17.28 19.67 0.62
CA ASN A 265 17.98 18.67 -0.19
C ASN A 265 17.16 18.32 -1.44
N VAL A 266 17.37 19.06 -2.50
CA VAL A 266 16.66 18.89 -3.78
C VAL A 266 17.01 17.59 -4.53
N THR A 267 18.03 16.87 -4.08
CA THR A 267 18.54 15.63 -4.70
C THR A 267 18.48 14.42 -3.78
N ASP A 268 17.66 14.46 -2.73
CA ASP A 268 17.46 13.35 -1.79
C ASP A 268 16.83 12.11 -2.43
N ASP A 269 16.24 12.25 -3.62
CA ASP A 269 15.77 11.18 -4.47
C ASP A 269 16.87 10.54 -5.35
N ARG A 270 18.15 10.98 -5.21
CA ARG A 270 19.29 10.51 -6.01
C ARG A 270 20.42 10.03 -5.13
N ALA A 271 21.16 9.07 -5.65
CA ALA A 271 22.44 8.66 -5.11
C ALA A 271 23.51 8.63 -6.19
N LYS A 272 24.70 9.07 -5.81
CA LYS A 272 25.89 9.10 -6.66
C LYS A 272 27.01 8.31 -6.00
N ILE A 273 27.75 7.54 -6.79
CA ILE A 273 28.99 6.90 -6.38
C ILE A 273 30.03 7.08 -7.47
N GLU A 274 31.29 7.23 -7.05
CA GLU A 274 32.44 7.34 -7.92
C GLU A 274 33.54 6.35 -7.48
N TRP A 275 34.17 5.76 -8.45
CA TRP A 275 35.34 4.89 -8.28
C TRP A 275 36.49 5.40 -9.11
N VAL A 276 37.70 5.13 -8.68
CA VAL A 276 38.91 5.25 -9.55
C VAL A 276 39.38 3.85 -9.91
N VAL A 277 39.46 3.60 -11.21
CA VAL A 277 39.84 2.32 -11.78
C VAL A 277 41.10 2.53 -12.62
N ARG A 278 42.08 1.66 -12.47
CA ARG A 278 43.17 1.51 -13.41
C ARG A 278 42.83 0.42 -14.41
N GLY A 279 42.83 0.75 -15.71
CA GLY A 279 42.41 -0.18 -16.77
C GLY A 279 42.79 0.33 -18.15
N ARG A 280 42.66 -0.52 -19.15
CA ARG A 280 43.02 -0.21 -20.54
C ARG A 280 41.85 0.51 -21.22
N LYS A 281 42.17 1.37 -22.16
CA LYS A 281 41.17 1.90 -23.09
C LYS A 281 40.44 0.76 -23.78
N GLY A 282 39.09 0.81 -23.78
CA GLY A 282 38.21 -0.23 -24.31
C GLY A 282 37.76 -1.28 -23.28
N ASP A 283 38.34 -1.32 -22.08
CA ASP A 283 37.84 -2.18 -21.00
C ASP A 283 36.40 -1.83 -20.65
N ARG A 284 35.58 -2.86 -20.41
CA ARG A 284 34.16 -2.72 -20.05
C ARG A 284 34.00 -2.96 -18.58
N ILE A 285 33.39 -1.99 -17.92
CA ILE A 285 33.11 -2.01 -16.47
C ILE A 285 31.61 -2.22 -16.27
N ASP A 286 31.25 -3.27 -15.55
CA ASP A 286 29.86 -3.53 -15.19
C ASP A 286 29.49 -2.82 -13.87
N LEU A 287 28.38 -2.09 -13.89
CA LEU A 287 27.85 -1.34 -12.77
C LEU A 287 26.43 -1.84 -12.44
N VAL A 288 26.16 -2.02 -11.16
CA VAL A 288 24.85 -2.42 -10.67
C VAL A 288 24.48 -1.56 -9.48
N ALA A 289 23.27 -1.03 -9.47
CA ALA A 289 22.64 -0.50 -8.27
C ALA A 289 21.35 -1.29 -8.01
N ARG A 290 21.14 -1.75 -6.78
CA ARG A 290 19.95 -2.53 -6.42
C ARG A 290 19.36 -2.09 -5.09
N HIS A 291 18.05 -2.11 -5.07
CA HIS A 291 17.26 -1.91 -3.86
C HIS A 291 16.09 -2.90 -3.85
N GLU A 292 15.84 -3.53 -2.71
CA GLU A 292 14.85 -4.62 -2.60
C GLU A 292 13.40 -4.20 -2.93
N ARG A 293 13.08 -2.91 -2.79
CA ARG A 293 11.73 -2.35 -3.04
C ARG A 293 11.67 -1.45 -4.27
N ALA A 294 12.80 -0.83 -4.66
CA ALA A 294 12.85 0.11 -5.78
C ALA A 294 13.39 -0.50 -7.09
N GLY A 295 13.87 -1.74 -7.05
CA GLY A 295 14.34 -2.48 -8.23
C GLY A 295 15.86 -2.46 -8.43
N THR A 296 16.29 -2.82 -9.64
CA THR A 296 17.71 -2.96 -10.00
C THR A 296 17.99 -2.24 -11.29
N VAL A 297 19.05 -1.43 -11.27
CA VAL A 297 19.64 -0.76 -12.44
C VAL A 297 20.95 -1.44 -12.79
N ARG A 298 21.19 -1.65 -14.08
CA ARG A 298 22.44 -2.19 -14.61
C ARG A 298 22.96 -1.26 -15.71
N ALA A 299 24.26 -1.03 -15.73
CA ALA A 299 24.92 -0.27 -16.76
C ALA A 299 26.28 -0.87 -17.09
N VAL A 300 26.76 -0.65 -18.30
CA VAL A 300 28.12 -0.99 -18.73
C VAL A 300 28.73 0.27 -19.26
N VAL A 301 29.91 0.64 -18.77
CA VAL A 301 30.68 1.76 -19.27
C VAL A 301 32.00 1.25 -19.88
N ALA A 302 32.39 1.84 -21.02
CA ALA A 302 33.68 1.58 -21.64
C ALA A 302 34.70 2.64 -21.18
N LEU A 303 35.92 2.22 -20.91
CA LEU A 303 37.03 3.11 -20.62
C LEU A 303 37.56 3.68 -21.95
N GLY A 304 37.30 4.96 -22.23
CA GLY A 304 37.85 5.53 -23.45
C GLY A 304 37.09 6.53 -24.21
#